data_ca9f13d2fa0bc3055ff944406185fc25
#
_entry.id   ca9f13d2fa0bc3055ff944406185fc25
#
_cell.length_a   1.000
_cell.length_b   1.000
_cell.length_c   1.000
_cell.angle_alpha   90.00
_cell.angle_beta   90.00
_cell.angle_gamma   90.00
#
_symmetry.space_group_name_H-M   'P 1'
#
loop_
_entity.id
_entity.type
_entity.pdbx_description
1 polymer ?
#
loop_
_entity_poly.entity_id
_entity_poly.type
_entity_poly.pdbx_seq_one_letter_code
_entity_poly.pdbx_strand_id
1 'polypeptide(L)' 'MITDISVLFQIAGIGIIVALIHTILKQMGKEEIAQFATLIGFIIVLYIVIDGLADLFNQIKSVFLF' A
#
# COMPACT_ATOMS: atom_id res chain seq x y z
N MET A 1 -9.17 -14.73 6.35
CA MET A 1 -10.39 -13.99 6.14
C MET A 1 -10.37 -13.30 4.79
N ILE A 2 -11.55 -13.14 4.21
CA ILE A 2 -11.66 -12.59 2.86
C ILE A 2 -11.10 -11.18 2.78
N THR A 3 -11.33 -10.38 3.83
CA THR A 3 -10.88 -8.99 3.86
C THR A 3 -9.36 -8.87 3.79
N ASP A 4 -8.66 -9.76 4.49
CA ASP A 4 -7.19 -9.75 4.51
C ASP A 4 -6.61 -10.09 3.15
N ILE A 5 -7.22 -11.05 2.44
CA ILE A 5 -6.78 -11.43 1.10
C ILE A 5 -7.04 -10.28 0.13
N SER A 6 -8.18 -9.61 0.26
CA SER A 6 -8.52 -8.47 -0.58
C SER A 6 -7.51 -7.34 -0.41
N VAL A 7 -7.12 -7.06 0.82
CA VAL A 7 -6.13 -6.02 1.12
C VAL A 7 -4.77 -6.39 0.53
N LEU A 8 -4.36 -7.65 0.67
CA LEU A 8 -3.11 -8.13 0.08
C LEU A 8 -3.12 -7.98 -1.43
N PHE A 9 -4.22 -8.30 -2.08
CA PHE A 9 -4.36 -8.11 -3.52
C PHE A 9 -4.24 -6.65 -3.92
N GLN A 10 -4.86 -5.76 -3.16
CA GLN A 10 -4.76 -4.33 -3.42
C GLN A 10 -3.32 -3.84 -3.31
N ILE A 11 -2.63 -4.25 -2.26
CA ILE A 11 -1.24 -3.85 -2.04
C ILE A 11 -0.35 -4.40 -3.17
N ALA A 12 -0.55 -5.66 -3.54
CA ALA A 12 0.21 -6.26 -4.63
C ALA A 12 -0.04 -5.54 -5.95
N GLY A 13 -1.30 -5.21 -6.25
CA GLY A 13 -1.65 -4.48 -7.46
C GLY A 13 -0.99 -3.12 -7.52
N ILE A 14 -1.05 -2.38 -6.43
CA ILE A 14 -0.40 -1.06 -6.34
C ILE A 14 1.11 -1.21 -6.53
N GLY A 15 1.71 -2.22 -5.89
CA GLY A 15 3.15 -2.46 -6.02
C GLY A 15 3.56 -2.75 -7.45
N ILE A 16 2.79 -3.56 -8.17
CA ILE A 16 3.07 -3.87 -9.56
C ILE A 16 2.96 -2.62 -10.43
N ILE A 17 1.92 -1.84 -10.25
CA ILE A 17 1.71 -0.61 -11.02
C ILE A 17 2.84 0.37 -10.75
N VAL A 18 3.20 0.56 -9.49
CA VAL A 18 4.28 1.47 -9.10
C VAL A 18 5.61 1.00 -9.70
N ALA A 19 5.87 -0.31 -9.65
CA ALA A 19 7.09 -0.86 -10.21
C ALA A 19 7.19 -0.63 -11.71
N LEU A 20 6.08 -0.79 -12.42
CA LEU A 20 6.05 -0.53 -13.86
C LEU A 20 6.30 0.93 -14.17
N ILE A 21 5.64 1.83 -13.46
CA ILE A 21 5.81 3.27 -13.64
C ILE A 21 7.26 3.66 -13.34
N HIS A 22 7.80 3.15 -12.24
CA HIS A 22 9.18 3.43 -11.84
C HIS A 22 10.16 2.98 -12.93
N THR A 23 9.99 1.78 -13.44
CA THR A 23 10.87 1.23 -14.47
C THR A 23 10.80 2.05 -15.76
N ILE A 24 9.58 2.41 -16.18
CA ILE A 24 9.38 3.18 -17.41
C ILE A 24 10.05 4.56 -17.27
N LEU A 25 9.80 5.24 -16.16
CA LEU A 25 10.36 6.57 -15.93
C LEU A 25 11.88 6.52 -15.85
N LYS A 26 12.42 5.49 -15.22
CA LYS A 26 13.86 5.33 -15.11
C LYS A 26 14.50 5.14 -16.48
N GLN A 27 13.87 4.35 -17.34
CA GLN A 27 14.37 4.13 -18.70
C GLN A 27 14.32 5.40 -19.55
N MET A 28 13.40 6.30 -19.22
CA MET A 28 13.30 7.59 -19.90
C MET A 28 14.28 8.61 -19.36
N GLY A 29 15.13 8.25 -18.41
CA GLY A 29 16.07 9.17 -17.80
C GLY A 29 15.49 10.08 -16.74
N LYS A 30 14.29 9.77 -16.25
CA LYS A 30 13.59 10.59 -15.27
C LYS A 30 13.60 9.91 -13.90
N GLU A 31 14.81 9.68 -13.38
CA GLU A 31 14.95 8.96 -12.10
C GLU A 31 14.30 9.70 -10.93
N GLU A 32 14.37 11.02 -10.91
CA GLU A 32 13.77 11.79 -9.83
C GLU A 32 12.27 11.61 -9.79
N ILE A 33 11.62 11.66 -10.96
CA ILE A 33 10.17 11.45 -11.05
C ILE A 33 9.83 10.00 -10.70
N ALA A 34 10.68 9.05 -11.10
CA ALA A 34 10.49 7.65 -10.76
C ALA A 34 10.49 7.46 -9.24
N GLN A 35 11.40 8.12 -8.54
CA GLN A 35 11.45 8.06 -7.08
C GLN A 35 10.23 8.68 -6.44
N PHE A 36 9.74 9.79 -6.96
CA PHE A 36 8.50 10.40 -6.47
C PHE A 36 7.30 9.46 -6.64
N ALA A 37 7.21 8.79 -7.79
CA ALA A 37 6.14 7.84 -8.03
C ALA A 37 6.19 6.70 -7.02
N THR A 38 7.38 6.19 -6.72
CA THR A 38 7.56 5.13 -5.74
C THR A 38 7.16 5.60 -4.34
N LEU A 39 7.53 6.82 -3.97
CA LEU A 39 7.15 7.37 -2.67
C LEU A 39 5.64 7.53 -2.54
N ILE A 40 4.99 8.01 -3.58
CA ILE A 40 3.53 8.17 -3.57
C ILE A 40 2.87 6.79 -3.41
N GLY A 41 3.34 5.79 -4.16
CA GLY A 41 2.81 4.44 -4.03
C GLY A 41 3.02 3.87 -2.65
N PHE A 42 4.18 4.11 -2.05
CA PHE A 42 4.48 3.67 -0.69
C PHE A 42 3.53 4.33 0.32
N ILE A 43 3.27 5.62 0.16
CA ILE A 43 2.34 6.33 1.04
C ILE A 43 0.93 5.75 0.93
N ILE A 44 0.49 5.44 -0.29
CA ILE A 44 -0.83 4.84 -0.49
C ILE A 44 -0.93 3.49 0.20
N VAL A 45 0.10 2.64 0.03
CA VAL A 45 0.14 1.33 0.68
C VAL A 45 0.16 1.49 2.19
N LEU A 46 0.94 2.42 2.69
CA LEU A 46 1.02 2.69 4.12
C LEU A 46 -0.34 3.10 4.69
N TYR A 47 -1.07 3.93 3.95
CA TYR A 47 -2.41 4.33 4.34
C TYR A 47 -3.34 3.12 4.45
N ILE A 48 -3.28 2.22 3.48
CA ILE A 48 -4.11 1.01 3.48
C ILE A 48 -3.77 0.14 4.69
N VAL A 49 -2.47 -0.02 4.98
CA VAL A 49 -2.03 -0.84 6.12
C VAL A 49 -2.49 -0.22 7.44
N ILE A 50 -2.36 1.09 7.59
CA ILE A 50 -2.79 1.77 8.81
C ILE A 50 -4.30 1.63 9.01
N ASP A 51 -5.06 1.75 7.93
CA ASP A 51 -6.52 1.57 8.00
C ASP A 51 -6.87 0.16 8.46
N GLY A 52 -6.18 -0.86 7.92
CA GLY A 52 -6.37 -2.24 8.34
C GLY A 52 -5.99 -2.47 9.80
N LEU A 53 -4.91 -1.82 10.26
CA LEU A 53 -4.51 -1.90 11.65
C LEU A 53 -5.54 -1.28 12.59
N ALA A 54 -6.15 -0.17 12.18
CA ALA A 54 -7.20 0.47 12.98
C ALA A 54 -8.38 -0.47 13.16
N ASP A 55 -8.78 -1.19 12.10
CA ASP A 55 -9.85 -2.17 12.19
C ASP A 55 -9.48 -3.30 13.14
N LEU A 56 -8.25 -3.78 13.08
CA LEU A 56 -7.78 -4.83 13.96
C LEU A 56 -7.81 -4.37 15.41
N PHE A 57 -7.37 -3.15 15.67
CA PHE A 57 -7.44 -2.55 17.01
C PHE A 57 -8.85 -2.50 17.55
N ASN A 58 -9.80 -2.10 16.70
CA ASN A 58 -11.20 -2.04 17.09
C ASN A 58 -11.75 -3.42 17.43
N GLN A 59 -11.35 -4.45 16.69
CA GLN A 59 -11.74 -5.81 16.98
C GLN A 59 -11.18 -6.29 18.32
N ILE A 60 -9.93 -5.97 18.59
CA ILE A 60 -9.30 -6.33 19.87
C ILE A 60 -10.01 -5.61 21.02
N LYS A 61 -10.30 -4.33 20.86
CA LYS A 61 -11.05 -3.58 21.86
C LYS A 61 -12.40 -4.21 22.14
N SER A 62 -13.09 -4.63 21.09
CA SER A 62 -14.40 -5.25 21.22
C SER A 62 -14.34 -6.53 22.03
N VAL A 63 -13.28 -7.34 21.80
CA VAL A 63 -13.12 -8.61 22.51
C VAL A 63 -12.76 -8.40 23.97
N PHE A 64 -11.91 -7.42 24.25
CA PHE A 64 -11.42 -7.17 25.62
C PHE A 64 -12.21 -6.09 26.35
N LEU A 65 -13.21 -5.51 25.71
CA LEU A 65 -14.08 -4.51 26.32
C LEU A 65 -13.32 -3.28 26.85
N PHE A 66 -12.34 -2.84 26.11
CA PHE A 66 -11.62 -1.61 26.48
C PHE A 66 -12.48 -0.36 26.25
#